data_786c8a4b8b5489493cd62eb23667c771
#
_entry.id   786c8a4b8b5489493cd62eb23667c771
#
_cell.length_a   1.000
_cell.length_b   1.000
_cell.length_c   1.000
_cell.angle_alpha   90.00
_cell.angle_beta   90.00
_cell.angle_gamma   90.00
#
_symmetry.space_group_name_H-M   'P 1'
#
loop_
_entity.id
_entity.type
_entity.pdbx_description
1 polymer ?
#
loop_
_entity_poly.entity_id
_entity_poly.type
_entity_poly.pdbx_seq_one_letter_code
_entity_poly.pdbx_strand_id
1 'polypeptide(L)'
;MTTPMTSTDRIEKQVTLRAPVSRVWRAIADAQEFGRWFGFTLDGPFTPGKTMKGTFDGQVDEAAIIEAQKKMGVPTSGVKVPSGSTVLCTVERIEPERYFSFRWIPYGIDAEADPEREPTTLVEFTLEAVAEGTRLTIIESGFDRVPAHRRARAFRMNEGGWAAQVENVRKYVDGA
;
A
#
# COMPACT_ATOMS: atom_id res chain seq x y z
N MET A 1 -18.53 5.00 27.34
CA MET A 1 -17.80 5.94 26.51
C MET A 1 -16.50 5.32 26.04
N THR A 2 -16.35 5.24 24.79
CA THR A 2 -15.14 4.66 24.21
C THR A 2 -14.10 5.74 24.01
N THR A 3 -12.96 5.60 24.65
CA THR A 3 -11.78 6.39 24.37
C THR A 3 -11.37 6.10 22.94
N PRO A 4 -11.14 7.11 22.10
CA PRO A 4 -10.60 6.84 20.76
C PRO A 4 -9.25 6.17 20.94
N MET A 5 -9.22 4.90 20.61
CA MET A 5 -7.99 4.12 20.63
C MET A 5 -7.13 4.55 19.46
N THR A 6 -5.88 4.89 19.75
CA THR A 6 -4.89 4.93 18.68
C THR A 6 -4.76 3.48 18.21
N SER A 7 -5.55 3.12 17.22
CA SER A 7 -5.58 1.75 16.74
C SER A 7 -4.28 1.44 16.00
N THR A 8 -3.59 0.39 16.44
CA THR A 8 -2.47 -0.19 15.70
C THR A 8 -2.96 -1.18 14.65
N ASP A 9 -4.29 -1.31 14.49
CA ASP A 9 -4.89 -2.20 13.50
C ASP A 9 -5.04 -1.57 12.14
N ARG A 10 -5.01 -0.23 12.04
CA ARG A 10 -5.23 0.44 10.75
C ARG A 10 -4.33 1.65 10.56
N ILE A 11 -3.97 1.85 9.32
CA ILE A 11 -3.26 3.04 8.84
C ILE A 11 -4.26 3.82 7.99
N GLU A 12 -4.34 5.13 8.18
CA GLU A 12 -5.17 6.00 7.36
C GLU A 12 -4.35 7.19 6.90
N LYS A 13 -4.34 7.43 5.59
CA LYS A 13 -3.67 8.58 4.98
C LYS A 13 -4.64 9.27 4.04
N GLN A 14 -4.61 10.58 4.01
CA GLN A 14 -5.42 11.39 3.10
C GLN A 14 -4.54 12.37 2.35
N VAL A 15 -4.93 12.63 1.11
CA VAL A 15 -4.29 13.66 0.30
C VAL A 15 -5.35 14.30 -0.61
N THR A 16 -5.26 15.61 -0.79
CA THR A 16 -6.10 16.32 -1.75
C THR A 16 -5.31 16.55 -3.03
N LEU A 17 -5.85 16.07 -4.14
CA LEU A 17 -5.26 16.17 -5.46
C LEU A 17 -6.04 17.21 -6.27
N ARG A 18 -5.32 17.99 -7.08
CA ARG A 18 -5.90 19.12 -7.86
C ARG A 18 -6.60 18.67 -9.13
N ALA A 19 -6.81 17.38 -9.30
CA ALA A 19 -7.41 16.83 -10.50
C ALA A 19 -8.84 16.35 -10.21
N PRO A 20 -9.69 16.27 -11.25
CA PRO A 20 -11.03 15.71 -11.06
C PRO A 20 -11.00 14.23 -10.74
N VAL A 21 -12.09 13.73 -10.17
CA VAL A 21 -12.21 12.33 -9.73
C VAL A 21 -11.84 11.36 -10.84
N SER A 22 -12.26 11.60 -12.07
CA SER A 22 -11.97 10.71 -13.20
C SER A 22 -10.46 10.56 -13.45
N ARG A 23 -9.70 11.65 -13.30
CA ARG A 23 -8.24 11.61 -13.47
C ARG A 23 -7.57 10.86 -12.33
N VAL A 24 -7.98 11.13 -11.10
CA VAL A 24 -7.43 10.45 -9.93
C VAL A 24 -7.78 8.96 -9.99
N TRP A 25 -9.01 8.64 -10.35
CA TRP A 25 -9.44 7.26 -10.51
C TRP A 25 -8.54 6.49 -11.47
N ARG A 26 -8.19 7.08 -12.60
CA ARG A 26 -7.31 6.43 -13.56
C ARG A 26 -5.94 6.12 -12.96
N ALA A 27 -5.39 7.04 -12.16
CA ALA A 27 -4.11 6.79 -11.49
C ALA A 27 -4.18 5.63 -10.49
N ILE A 28 -5.35 5.39 -9.90
CA ILE A 28 -5.55 4.33 -8.89
C ILE A 28 -5.94 3.00 -9.55
N ALA A 29 -6.88 3.02 -10.48
CA ALA A 29 -7.52 1.81 -11.00
C ALA A 29 -6.88 1.26 -12.28
N ASP A 30 -6.13 2.07 -13.01
CA ASP A 30 -5.36 1.61 -14.16
C ASP A 30 -4.05 1.01 -13.65
N ALA A 31 -3.82 -0.27 -13.92
CA ALA A 31 -2.66 -0.98 -13.36
C ALA A 31 -1.33 -0.40 -13.82
N GLN A 32 -1.25 0.10 -15.06
CA GLN A 32 -0.01 0.71 -15.55
C GLN A 32 0.27 2.04 -14.84
N GLU A 33 -0.75 2.89 -14.69
CA GLU A 33 -0.58 4.15 -13.99
C GLU A 33 -0.29 3.95 -12.51
N PHE A 34 -1.04 3.05 -11.87
CA PHE A 34 -0.78 2.67 -10.48
C PHE A 34 0.67 2.24 -10.28
N GLY A 35 1.15 1.38 -11.14
CA GLY A 35 2.53 0.87 -11.07
C GLY A 35 3.58 1.96 -11.18
N ARG A 36 3.33 2.99 -11.98
CA ARG A 36 4.28 4.08 -12.18
C ARG A 36 4.56 4.88 -10.91
N TRP A 37 3.52 5.21 -10.16
CA TRP A 37 3.76 5.95 -8.92
C TRP A 37 4.06 5.04 -7.73
N PHE A 38 3.54 3.82 -7.76
CA PHE A 38 3.75 2.85 -6.68
C PHE A 38 5.15 2.20 -6.71
N GLY A 39 5.73 2.04 -7.90
CA GLY A 39 7.04 1.41 -8.05
C GLY A 39 6.98 -0.09 -8.32
N PHE A 40 5.96 -0.52 -9.06
CA PHE A 40 5.76 -1.94 -9.36
C PHE A 40 5.17 -2.08 -10.78
N THR A 41 5.75 -2.94 -11.59
CA THR A 41 5.23 -3.18 -12.94
C THR A 41 4.30 -4.38 -12.93
N LEU A 42 3.01 -4.15 -13.14
CA LEU A 42 1.98 -5.16 -13.09
C LEU A 42 1.83 -5.88 -14.44
N ASP A 43 1.52 -7.18 -14.38
CA ASP A 43 1.43 -8.03 -15.58
C ASP A 43 0.11 -7.87 -16.35
N GLY A 44 -0.87 -7.20 -15.79
CA GLY A 44 -2.16 -7.04 -16.45
C GLY A 44 -3.09 -6.08 -15.69
N PRO A 45 -4.31 -5.88 -16.19
CA PRO A 45 -5.25 -4.96 -15.56
C PRO A 45 -5.80 -5.51 -14.23
N PHE A 46 -6.14 -4.59 -13.33
CA PHE A 46 -6.86 -4.95 -12.10
C PHE A 46 -8.24 -5.49 -12.45
N THR A 47 -8.55 -6.68 -11.95
CA THR A 47 -9.83 -7.33 -12.15
C THR A 47 -10.31 -7.90 -10.82
N PRO A 48 -11.57 -7.66 -10.40
CA PRO A 48 -12.07 -8.21 -9.14
C PRO A 48 -11.86 -9.72 -9.04
N GLY A 49 -11.34 -10.17 -7.91
CA GLY A 49 -11.04 -11.57 -7.64
C GLY A 49 -9.70 -12.07 -8.20
N LYS A 50 -9.01 -11.25 -9.00
CA LYS A 50 -7.77 -11.66 -9.63
C LYS A 50 -6.57 -11.40 -8.72
N THR A 51 -5.68 -12.39 -8.63
CA THR A 51 -4.36 -12.22 -8.00
C THR A 51 -3.43 -11.55 -9.00
N MET A 52 -2.92 -10.39 -8.61
CA MET A 52 -2.08 -9.55 -9.46
C MET A 52 -0.61 -9.88 -9.21
N LYS A 53 0.13 -10.06 -10.29
CA LYS A 53 1.57 -10.34 -10.26
C LYS A 53 2.31 -9.29 -11.06
N GLY A 54 3.60 -9.19 -10.81
CA GLY A 54 4.48 -8.28 -11.53
C GLY A 54 5.85 -8.24 -10.89
N THR A 55 6.60 -7.19 -11.16
CA THR A 55 7.97 -7.03 -10.70
C THR A 55 8.17 -5.69 -10.00
N PHE A 56 9.01 -5.69 -8.98
CA PHE A 56 9.44 -4.44 -8.34
C PHE A 56 10.30 -3.63 -9.30
N ASP A 57 10.06 -2.32 -9.36
CA ASP A 57 10.89 -1.40 -10.10
C ASP A 57 12.02 -0.93 -9.16
N GLY A 58 13.24 -0.87 -9.70
CA GLY A 58 14.40 -0.42 -8.94
C GLY A 58 14.95 -1.48 -7.98
N GLN A 59 15.88 -1.04 -7.15
CA GLN A 59 16.58 -1.90 -6.20
C GLN A 59 16.21 -1.56 -4.77
N VAL A 60 16.17 -2.58 -3.93
CA VAL A 60 15.89 -2.44 -2.49
C VAL A 60 17.22 -2.39 -1.74
N ASP A 61 17.43 -1.36 -0.95
CA ASP A 61 18.59 -1.22 -0.09
C ASP A 61 18.27 -1.80 1.29
N GLU A 62 18.69 -3.04 1.52
CA GLU A 62 18.44 -3.74 2.77
C GLU A 62 19.04 -3.01 3.97
N ALA A 63 20.25 -2.47 3.83
CA ALA A 63 20.90 -1.77 4.92
C ALA A 63 20.12 -0.52 5.34
N ALA A 64 19.61 0.24 4.37
CA ALA A 64 18.77 1.41 4.65
C ALA A 64 17.46 1.02 5.34
N ILE A 65 16.87 -0.09 4.94
CA ILE A 65 15.64 -0.59 5.56
C ILE A 65 15.88 -0.98 7.02
N ILE A 66 16.97 -1.69 7.30
CA ILE A 66 17.31 -2.09 8.67
C ILE A 66 17.55 -0.85 9.53
N GLU A 67 18.24 0.17 9.01
CA GLU A 67 18.43 1.43 9.72
C GLU A 67 17.10 2.13 10.03
N ALA A 68 16.18 2.13 9.08
CA ALA A 68 14.84 2.70 9.30
C ALA A 68 14.10 1.95 10.41
N GLN A 69 14.18 0.63 10.42
CA GLN A 69 13.59 -0.19 11.49
C GLN A 69 14.16 0.16 12.86
N LYS A 70 15.47 0.34 12.95
CA LYS A 70 16.13 0.74 14.19
C LYS A 70 15.63 2.10 14.67
N LYS A 71 15.53 3.06 13.77
CA LYS A 71 15.04 4.41 14.09
C LYS A 71 13.59 4.40 14.57
N MET A 72 12.79 3.48 14.07
CA MET A 72 11.40 3.31 14.48
C MET A 72 11.25 2.54 15.81
N GLY A 73 12.32 1.95 16.30
CA GLY A 73 12.30 1.19 17.54
C GLY A 73 11.58 -0.16 17.41
N VAL A 74 11.52 -0.73 16.23
CA VAL A 74 10.92 -2.05 15.99
C VAL A 74 12.02 -3.11 15.85
N PRO A 75 11.70 -4.39 16.12
CA PRO A 75 12.65 -5.47 15.89
C PRO A 75 13.10 -5.49 14.43
N THR A 76 14.40 -5.62 14.20
CA THR A 76 14.94 -5.60 12.85
C THR A 76 14.84 -6.97 12.18
N SER A 77 14.67 -6.95 10.85
CA SER A 77 14.66 -8.15 10.03
C SER A 77 15.21 -7.80 8.65
N GLY A 78 15.85 -8.78 8.02
CA GLY A 78 16.27 -8.65 6.63
C GLY A 78 15.08 -8.63 5.68
N VAL A 79 15.36 -8.51 4.39
CA VAL A 79 14.33 -8.49 3.35
C VAL A 79 14.57 -9.61 2.34
N LYS A 80 13.48 -10.10 1.76
CA LYS A 80 13.47 -11.01 0.61
C LYS A 80 12.76 -10.30 -0.52
N VAL A 81 13.51 -9.83 -1.49
CA VAL A 81 12.92 -9.25 -2.69
C VAL A 81 13.02 -10.30 -3.80
N PRO A 82 11.89 -10.83 -4.28
CA PRO A 82 11.93 -11.82 -5.33
C PRO A 82 12.58 -11.26 -6.60
N SER A 83 13.43 -12.06 -7.24
CA SER A 83 13.90 -11.76 -8.58
C SER A 83 12.86 -12.29 -9.56
N GLY A 84 12.29 -11.39 -10.38
CA GLY A 84 11.25 -11.75 -11.33
C GLY A 84 9.84 -11.52 -10.82
N SER A 85 8.87 -12.20 -11.40
CA SER A 85 7.46 -11.97 -11.10
C SER A 85 7.09 -12.49 -9.72
N THR A 86 6.36 -11.65 -8.98
CA THR A 86 5.85 -11.99 -7.65
C THR A 86 4.42 -11.49 -7.49
N VAL A 87 3.70 -12.04 -6.51
CA VAL A 87 2.35 -11.59 -6.19
C VAL A 87 2.42 -10.25 -5.46
N LEU A 88 1.66 -9.28 -5.95
CA LEU A 88 1.47 -8.02 -5.25
C LEU A 88 0.23 -8.07 -4.34
N CYS A 89 -0.91 -8.42 -4.91
CA CYS A 89 -2.19 -8.35 -4.20
C CYS A 89 -3.25 -9.21 -4.90
N THR A 90 -4.38 -9.39 -4.22
CA THR A 90 -5.61 -9.92 -4.82
C THR A 90 -6.66 -8.84 -4.79
N VAL A 91 -7.17 -8.46 -5.96
CA VAL A 91 -8.18 -7.40 -6.07
C VAL A 91 -9.49 -7.88 -5.45
N GLU A 92 -10.10 -7.05 -4.61
CA GLU A 92 -11.34 -7.40 -3.93
C GLU A 92 -12.55 -6.71 -4.57
N ARG A 93 -12.55 -5.38 -4.63
CA ARG A 93 -13.68 -4.61 -5.18
C ARG A 93 -13.21 -3.44 -6.02
N ILE A 94 -13.97 -3.15 -7.08
CA ILE A 94 -13.79 -1.98 -7.92
C ILE A 94 -15.16 -1.33 -8.11
N GLU A 95 -15.31 -0.11 -7.61
CA GLU A 95 -16.50 0.73 -7.84
C GLU A 95 -16.02 1.99 -8.56
N PRO A 96 -16.26 2.10 -9.87
CA PRO A 96 -15.67 3.17 -10.68
C PRO A 96 -15.82 4.57 -10.08
N GLU A 97 -14.70 5.29 -10.05
CA GLU A 97 -14.58 6.67 -9.58
C GLU A 97 -14.90 6.87 -8.10
N ARG A 98 -15.02 5.80 -7.32
CA ARG A 98 -15.39 5.91 -5.92
C ARG A 98 -14.55 5.06 -4.98
N TYR A 99 -14.32 3.77 -5.30
CA TYR A 99 -13.73 2.83 -4.36
C TYR A 99 -12.96 1.74 -5.08
N PHE A 100 -11.76 1.43 -4.56
CA PHE A 100 -10.94 0.32 -5.04
C PHE A 100 -10.29 -0.35 -3.84
N SER A 101 -10.34 -1.67 -3.77
CA SER A 101 -9.70 -2.39 -2.66
C SER A 101 -9.01 -3.66 -3.12
N PHE A 102 -7.97 -4.00 -2.39
CA PHE A 102 -7.25 -5.26 -2.57
C PHE A 102 -6.73 -5.78 -1.24
N ARG A 103 -6.38 -7.06 -1.22
CA ARG A 103 -5.71 -7.70 -0.09
C ARG A 103 -4.30 -8.07 -0.47
N TRP A 104 -3.39 -7.88 0.45
CA TRP A 104 -2.00 -8.28 0.28
C TRP A 104 -1.39 -8.72 1.61
N ILE A 105 -0.20 -9.32 1.54
CA ILE A 105 0.59 -9.61 2.73
C ILE A 105 1.28 -8.29 3.13
N PRO A 106 0.97 -7.74 4.33
CA PRO A 106 1.56 -6.48 4.73
C PRO A 106 3.07 -6.64 4.94
N TYR A 107 3.83 -5.70 4.38
CA TYR A 107 5.28 -5.72 4.40
C TYR A 107 5.82 -7.09 3.92
N GLY A 108 5.35 -7.53 2.78
CA GLY A 108 5.62 -8.87 2.27
C GLY A 108 7.08 -9.17 1.92
N ILE A 109 7.93 -8.15 1.82
CA ILE A 109 9.37 -8.34 1.59
C ILE A 109 10.12 -8.72 2.88
N ASP A 110 9.46 -8.69 4.03
CA ASP A 110 10.05 -9.08 5.31
C ASP A 110 10.57 -10.53 5.21
N ALA A 111 11.84 -10.73 5.56
CA ALA A 111 12.43 -12.07 5.53
C ALA A 111 11.72 -13.04 6.47
N GLU A 112 11.01 -12.55 7.48
CA GLU A 112 10.24 -13.36 8.43
C GLU A 112 8.82 -13.62 7.99
N ALA A 113 8.37 -13.03 6.88
CA ALA A 113 7.03 -13.30 6.34
C ALA A 113 7.02 -14.64 5.62
N ASP A 114 6.01 -15.46 5.91
CA ASP A 114 5.78 -16.72 5.20
C ASP A 114 4.66 -16.52 4.19
N PRO A 115 4.98 -16.41 2.89
CA PRO A 115 3.96 -16.06 1.88
C PRO A 115 2.82 -17.08 1.78
N GLU A 116 3.01 -18.30 2.27
CA GLU A 116 1.96 -19.32 2.23
C GLU A 116 1.03 -19.28 3.43
N ARG A 117 1.43 -18.62 4.51
CA ARG A 117 0.69 -18.65 5.78
C ARG A 117 0.33 -17.27 6.32
N GLU A 118 0.92 -16.20 5.78
CA GLU A 118 0.65 -14.87 6.31
C GLU A 118 -0.78 -14.43 6.06
N PRO A 119 -1.46 -13.92 7.10
CA PRO A 119 -2.74 -13.26 6.90
C PRO A 119 -2.55 -12.01 6.05
N THR A 120 -3.58 -11.66 5.30
CA THR A 120 -3.57 -10.44 4.50
C THR A 120 -4.23 -9.29 5.26
N THR A 121 -3.78 -8.07 4.94
CA THR A 121 -4.51 -6.85 5.29
C THR A 121 -5.35 -6.41 4.12
N LEU A 122 -6.36 -5.57 4.40
CA LEU A 122 -7.19 -4.95 3.37
C LEU A 122 -6.69 -3.54 3.12
N VAL A 123 -6.44 -3.20 1.86
CA VAL A 123 -6.10 -1.84 1.43
C VAL A 123 -7.28 -1.27 0.66
N GLU A 124 -7.74 -0.09 1.08
CA GLU A 124 -8.89 0.57 0.50
C GLU A 124 -8.52 1.97 0.03
N PHE A 125 -8.92 2.29 -1.21
CA PHE A 125 -8.78 3.62 -1.79
C PHE A 125 -10.18 4.19 -1.99
N THR A 126 -10.46 5.34 -1.39
CA THR A 126 -11.75 6.02 -1.51
C THR A 126 -11.54 7.40 -2.10
N LEU A 127 -12.34 7.77 -3.10
CA LEU A 127 -12.27 9.06 -3.77
C LEU A 127 -13.53 9.87 -3.48
N GLU A 128 -13.33 11.16 -3.21
CA GLU A 128 -14.42 12.09 -2.95
C GLU A 128 -14.12 13.40 -3.65
N ALA A 129 -15.09 13.90 -4.43
CA ALA A 129 -14.97 15.21 -5.04
C ALA A 129 -15.01 16.29 -3.96
N VAL A 130 -14.04 17.21 -4.00
CA VAL A 130 -13.96 18.35 -3.09
C VAL A 130 -13.75 19.62 -3.91
N ALA A 131 -13.82 20.79 -3.26
CA ALA A 131 -13.71 22.06 -3.95
C ALA A 131 -12.40 22.21 -4.72
N GLU A 132 -11.29 21.70 -4.16
CA GLU A 132 -9.94 21.80 -4.76
C GLU A 132 -9.65 20.69 -5.79
N GLY A 133 -10.53 19.71 -5.92
CA GLY A 133 -10.32 18.57 -6.81
C GLY A 133 -10.84 17.27 -6.25
N THR A 134 -9.95 16.39 -5.79
CA THR A 134 -10.33 15.07 -5.27
C THR A 134 -9.60 14.79 -3.97
N ARG A 135 -10.34 14.35 -2.95
CA ARG A 135 -9.74 13.80 -1.74
C ARG A 135 -9.58 12.29 -1.94
N LEU A 136 -8.34 11.83 -1.83
CA LEU A 136 -8.02 10.41 -1.82
C LEU A 136 -7.73 9.98 -0.40
N THR A 137 -8.45 8.97 0.08
CA THR A 137 -8.21 8.34 1.38
C THR A 137 -7.71 6.93 1.15
N ILE A 138 -6.60 6.57 1.79
CA ILE A 138 -6.02 5.23 1.75
C ILE A 138 -6.08 4.66 3.15
N ILE A 139 -6.69 3.48 3.29
CA ILE A 139 -6.80 2.79 4.57
C ILE A 139 -6.25 1.38 4.40
N GLU A 140 -5.32 1.00 5.27
CA GLU A 140 -4.89 -0.39 5.39
C GLU A 140 -5.26 -0.89 6.77
N SER A 141 -6.01 -2.00 6.85
CA SER A 141 -6.55 -2.52 8.11
C SER A 141 -6.37 -4.03 8.22
N GLY A 142 -6.41 -4.53 9.45
CA GLY A 142 -6.26 -5.96 9.73
C GLY A 142 -4.89 -6.34 10.27
N PHE A 143 -4.10 -5.39 10.75
CA PHE A 143 -2.77 -5.67 11.29
C PHE A 143 -2.80 -6.54 12.55
N ASP A 144 -3.92 -6.55 13.26
CA ASP A 144 -4.04 -7.38 14.48
C ASP A 144 -3.91 -8.88 14.18
N ARG A 145 -4.09 -9.28 12.93
CA ARG A 145 -3.92 -10.68 12.50
C ARG A 145 -2.49 -11.03 12.13
N VAL A 146 -1.62 -10.04 11.95
CA VAL A 146 -0.21 -10.27 11.66
C VAL A 146 0.43 -10.94 12.88
N PRO A 147 1.26 -11.99 12.71
CA PRO A 147 1.92 -12.64 13.84
C PRO A 147 2.67 -11.64 14.72
N ALA A 148 2.57 -11.83 16.03
CA ALA A 148 3.06 -10.85 17.01
C ALA A 148 4.54 -10.51 16.82
N HIS A 149 5.36 -11.48 16.40
CA HIS A 149 6.80 -11.28 16.25
C HIS A 149 7.17 -10.30 15.12
N ARG A 150 6.27 -10.05 14.18
CA ARG A 150 6.55 -9.10 13.10
C ARG A 150 5.49 -7.99 12.95
N ARG A 151 4.46 -7.98 13.79
CA ARG A 151 3.33 -7.03 13.69
C ARG A 151 3.77 -5.57 13.76
N ALA A 152 4.56 -5.21 14.77
CA ALA A 152 5.01 -3.83 14.92
C ALA A 152 5.87 -3.37 13.74
N ARG A 153 6.74 -4.23 13.27
CA ARG A 153 7.58 -3.93 12.11
C ARG A 153 6.74 -3.75 10.85
N ALA A 154 5.83 -4.67 10.57
CA ALA A 154 4.95 -4.58 9.41
C ALA A 154 4.11 -3.31 9.43
N PHE A 155 3.52 -2.98 10.58
CA PHE A 155 2.72 -1.77 10.75
C PHE A 155 3.54 -0.51 10.49
N ARG A 156 4.68 -0.39 11.16
CA ARG A 156 5.52 0.81 11.04
C ARG A 156 6.10 1.00 9.64
N MET A 157 6.56 -0.09 9.03
CA MET A 157 7.11 -0.01 7.68
C MET A 157 6.03 0.36 6.66
N ASN A 158 4.82 -0.19 6.80
CA ASN A 158 3.72 0.18 5.91
C ASN A 158 3.21 1.60 6.17
N GLU A 159 3.20 2.04 7.42
CA GLU A 159 2.84 3.43 7.73
C GLU A 159 3.78 4.42 7.05
N GLY A 160 5.07 4.22 7.16
CA GLY A 160 6.07 5.03 6.46
C GLY A 160 5.97 4.89 4.95
N GLY A 161 5.70 3.69 4.46
CA GLY A 161 5.50 3.42 3.04
C GLY A 161 4.32 4.18 2.47
N TRP A 162 3.16 4.17 3.16
CA TRP A 162 2.00 4.92 2.70
C TRP A 162 2.21 6.43 2.77
N ALA A 163 2.93 6.93 3.76
CA ALA A 163 3.30 8.34 3.80
C ALA A 163 4.10 8.75 2.56
N ALA A 164 5.02 7.90 2.12
CA ALA A 164 5.77 8.14 0.88
C ALA A 164 4.89 7.99 -0.36
N GLN A 165 4.01 7.02 -0.39
CA GLN A 165 3.15 6.75 -1.56
C GLN A 165 2.10 7.84 -1.79
N VAL A 166 1.55 8.46 -0.75
CA VAL A 166 0.64 9.59 -0.95
C VAL A 166 1.36 10.77 -1.63
N GLU A 167 2.62 11.00 -1.30
CA GLU A 167 3.42 12.00 -2.00
C GLU A 167 3.71 11.58 -3.46
N ASN A 168 3.96 10.30 -3.69
CA ASN A 168 4.20 9.80 -5.04
C ASN A 168 2.98 9.96 -5.94
N VAL A 169 1.79 9.60 -5.46
CA VAL A 169 0.58 9.77 -6.26
C VAL A 169 0.25 11.26 -6.45
N ARG A 170 0.50 12.11 -5.46
CA ARG A 170 0.32 13.54 -5.60
C ARG A 170 1.20 14.10 -6.71
N LYS A 171 2.47 13.78 -6.70
CA LYS A 171 3.41 14.23 -7.75
C LYS A 171 3.01 13.69 -9.12
N TYR A 172 2.57 12.45 -9.16
CA TYR A 172 2.17 11.82 -10.41
C TYR A 172 0.95 12.49 -11.03
N VAL A 173 -0.06 12.80 -10.22
CA VAL A 173 -1.31 13.41 -10.68
C VAL A 173 -1.18 14.91 -10.86
N ASP A 174 -0.58 15.61 -9.90
CA ASP A 174 -0.48 17.07 -9.92
C ASP A 174 0.74 17.57 -10.71
N GLY A 175 1.67 16.70 -11.05
CA GLY A 175 2.81 17.04 -11.89
C GLY A 175 3.89 17.86 -11.20
N ALA A 176 3.99 17.78 -9.89
CA ALA A 176 5.00 18.58 -9.18
C ALA A 176 5.72 17.78 -8.13
#